data_e50d5e2d6717872b942fe0c07332bedb
#
_entry.id   e50d5e2d6717872b942fe0c07332bedb
#
_cell.length_a   1.000
_cell.length_b   1.000
_cell.length_c   1.000
_cell.angle_alpha   90.00
_cell.angle_beta   90.00
_cell.angle_gamma   90.00
#
_symmetry.space_group_name_H-M   'P 1'
#
loop_
_entity.id
_entity.type
_entity.pdbx_description
1 polymer ?
#
loop_
_entity_poly.entity_id
_entity_poly.type
_entity_poly.pdbx_seq_one_letter_code
_entity_poly.pdbx_strand_id
1 'polypeptide(L)'
;MFKQFCSFNYFQIVCGSDSGEFKMVFVVRNDLKMGKGKAAAQCCHAAVSAYEAVSRTDPEMFRKWRMYGQPKVVVKTESEESLLQLAREARSLGLNASLVKDAGRTQIAPGSVTVLGKPIDLGGNPSNFKVTVHEKR
;
A
#
# COMPACT_ATOMS: atom_id res chain seq x y z
N MET A 1 11.50 25.99 -18.77
CA MET A 1 11.89 26.11 -17.32
C MET A 1 10.60 26.21 -16.50
N PHE A 2 10.05 25.07 -16.09
CA PHE A 2 8.85 25.03 -15.21
C PHE A 2 9.31 24.76 -13.79
N LYS A 3 9.30 25.81 -12.96
CA LYS A 3 9.36 25.67 -11.51
C LYS A 3 8.01 25.12 -11.06
N GLN A 4 7.95 23.83 -10.78
CA GLN A 4 6.79 23.22 -10.17
C GLN A 4 6.82 23.51 -8.68
N PHE A 5 5.95 24.40 -8.26
CA PHE A 5 5.60 24.58 -6.86
C PHE A 5 4.95 23.29 -6.36
N CYS A 6 5.69 22.51 -5.62
CA CYS A 6 5.16 21.38 -4.87
C CYS A 6 4.40 21.95 -3.67
N SER A 7 3.12 22.21 -3.85
CA SER A 7 2.22 22.49 -2.73
C SER A 7 1.98 21.16 -2.01
N PHE A 8 2.46 21.12 -0.82
CA PHE A 8 2.38 20.06 0.16
C PHE A 8 0.94 19.63 0.45
N ASN A 9 0.66 18.36 0.37
CA ASN A 9 -0.19 17.53 1.24
C ASN A 9 -0.79 16.30 0.57
N TYR A 10 -0.46 16.02 -0.70
CA TYR A 10 -0.94 14.81 -1.35
C TYR A 10 0.24 14.07 -1.98
N PHE A 11 0.70 12.99 -1.36
CA PHE A 11 1.45 12.01 -2.09
C PHE A 11 0.45 11.23 -2.95
N GLN A 12 0.18 11.78 -4.10
CA GLN A 12 -0.49 11.05 -5.15
C GLN A 12 0.51 9.98 -5.59
N ILE A 13 0.25 8.71 -5.22
CA ILE A 13 0.90 7.61 -5.90
C ILE A 13 0.35 7.65 -7.31
N VAL A 14 0.98 8.46 -8.14
CA VAL A 14 0.72 8.47 -9.57
C VAL A 14 1.24 7.14 -10.09
N CYS A 15 0.33 6.20 -10.15
CA CYS A 15 0.56 4.98 -10.84
C CYS A 15 0.48 5.29 -12.33
N GLY A 16 1.66 5.43 -12.94
CA GLY A 16 1.90 5.20 -14.33
C GLY A 16 1.42 6.22 -15.33
N SER A 17 2.34 6.78 -15.99
CA SER A 17 2.34 6.93 -17.44
C SER A 17 2.39 5.54 -18.08
N ASP A 18 2.11 5.41 -19.37
CA ASP A 18 2.15 4.21 -20.21
C ASP A 18 3.43 3.33 -20.14
N SER A 19 4.30 3.53 -19.18
CA SER A 19 5.56 2.83 -18.98
C SER A 19 5.46 1.45 -18.30
N GLY A 20 4.26 1.01 -17.96
CA GLY A 20 4.02 -0.35 -17.46
C GLY A 20 4.66 -0.66 -16.10
N GLU A 21 4.86 0.33 -15.24
CA GLU A 21 5.41 0.11 -13.90
C GLU A 21 4.38 -0.50 -12.94
N PHE A 22 4.53 -1.75 -12.60
CA PHE A 22 3.73 -2.43 -11.58
C PHE A 22 4.40 -2.31 -10.22
N LYS A 23 3.68 -1.85 -9.19
CA LYS A 23 4.20 -1.70 -7.82
C LYS A 23 3.27 -2.35 -6.81
N MET A 24 3.84 -2.98 -5.82
CA MET A 24 3.10 -3.41 -4.64
C MET A 24 3.21 -2.32 -3.57
N VAL A 25 2.10 -1.85 -3.03
CA VAL A 25 2.07 -0.76 -2.04
C VAL A 25 1.63 -1.28 -0.68
N PHE A 26 2.35 -0.86 0.35
CA PHE A 26 2.03 -1.13 1.74
C PHE A 26 1.71 0.17 2.45
N VAL A 27 0.54 0.25 3.07
CA VAL A 27 0.13 1.40 3.88
C VAL A 27 0.24 1.01 5.34
N VAL A 28 1.14 1.66 6.07
CA VAL A 28 1.45 1.35 7.47
C VAL A 28 0.80 2.38 8.39
N ARG A 29 0.17 1.92 9.48
CA ARG A 29 -0.37 2.81 10.51
C ARG A 29 0.76 3.47 11.30
N ASN A 30 0.83 4.78 11.23
CA ASN A 30 1.83 5.58 11.94
C ASN A 30 1.43 5.89 13.39
N ASP A 31 0.14 5.94 13.68
CA ASP A 31 -0.41 6.20 15.03
C ASP A 31 -0.06 5.12 16.05
N LEU A 32 0.14 3.88 15.61
CA LEU A 32 0.54 2.77 16.48
C LEU A 32 1.99 2.87 16.98
N LYS A 33 2.81 3.75 16.38
CA LYS A 33 4.22 3.93 16.74
C LYS A 33 5.03 2.63 16.81
N MET A 34 4.74 1.70 15.90
CA MET A 34 5.47 0.44 15.83
C MET A 34 6.97 0.67 15.67
N GLY A 35 7.77 -0.11 16.37
CA GLY A 35 9.21 -0.15 16.14
C GLY A 35 9.54 -0.60 14.71
N LYS A 36 10.71 -0.20 14.21
CA LYS A 36 11.13 -0.48 12.82
C LYS A 36 11.06 -1.97 12.46
N GLY A 37 11.52 -2.84 13.36
CA GLY A 37 11.46 -4.28 13.15
C GLY A 37 10.05 -4.81 13.05
N LYS A 38 9.14 -4.36 13.92
CA LYS A 38 7.73 -4.75 13.88
C LYS A 38 7.05 -4.25 12.61
N ALA A 39 7.24 -3.00 12.25
CA ALA A 39 6.66 -2.45 11.02
C ALA A 39 7.15 -3.22 9.78
N ALA A 40 8.45 -3.56 9.73
CA ALA A 40 9.02 -4.37 8.66
C ALA A 40 8.39 -5.77 8.62
N ALA A 41 8.24 -6.44 9.76
CA ALA A 41 7.61 -7.77 9.82
C ALA A 41 6.14 -7.73 9.35
N GLN A 42 5.38 -6.71 9.74
CA GLN A 42 3.99 -6.53 9.29
C GLN A 42 3.90 -6.25 7.78
N CYS A 43 4.84 -5.47 7.22
CA CYS A 43 4.95 -5.30 5.76
C CYS A 43 5.30 -6.61 5.05
N CYS A 44 6.16 -7.44 5.63
CA CYS A 44 6.46 -8.77 5.08
C CYS A 44 5.22 -9.67 5.06
N HIS A 45 4.41 -9.68 6.12
CA HIS A 45 3.13 -10.40 6.13
C HIS A 45 2.18 -9.88 5.05
N ALA A 46 2.06 -8.57 4.90
CA ALA A 46 1.26 -7.96 3.84
C ALA A 46 1.77 -8.33 2.44
N ALA A 47 3.10 -8.39 2.26
CA ALA A 47 3.71 -8.76 0.99
C ALA A 47 3.41 -10.21 0.59
N VAL A 48 3.52 -11.14 1.53
CA VAL A 48 3.19 -12.55 1.29
C VAL A 48 1.72 -12.71 0.93
N SER A 49 0.81 -12.10 1.70
CA SER A 49 -0.63 -12.15 1.42
C SER A 49 -0.99 -11.56 0.05
N ALA A 50 -0.41 -10.40 -0.30
CA ALA A 50 -0.65 -9.76 -1.59
C ALA A 50 -0.07 -10.58 -2.75
N TYR A 51 1.12 -11.19 -2.55
CA TYR A 51 1.76 -12.07 -3.52
C TYR A 51 0.89 -13.30 -3.82
N GLU A 52 0.43 -13.98 -2.80
CA GLU A 52 -0.45 -15.15 -2.96
C GLU A 52 -1.78 -14.77 -3.64
N ALA A 53 -2.36 -13.65 -3.24
CA ALA A 53 -3.61 -13.19 -3.80
C ALA A 53 -3.46 -12.88 -5.31
N VAL A 54 -2.51 -12.03 -5.70
CA VAL A 54 -2.35 -11.63 -7.11
C VAL A 54 -1.91 -12.78 -8.00
N SER A 55 -1.11 -13.71 -7.47
CA SER A 55 -0.68 -14.89 -8.25
C SER A 55 -1.85 -15.78 -8.68
N ARG A 56 -2.96 -15.74 -7.92
CA ARG A 56 -4.19 -16.51 -8.21
C ARG A 56 -5.21 -15.70 -9.01
N THR A 57 -5.36 -14.41 -8.72
CA THR A 57 -6.41 -13.58 -9.29
C THR A 57 -6.01 -12.92 -10.60
N ASP A 58 -4.74 -12.60 -10.78
CA ASP A 58 -4.22 -12.00 -12.00
C ASP A 58 -2.78 -12.48 -12.29
N PRO A 59 -2.63 -13.69 -12.87
CA PRO A 59 -1.32 -14.26 -13.18
C PRO A 59 -0.51 -13.44 -14.18
N GLU A 60 -1.15 -12.71 -15.07
CA GLU A 60 -0.46 -11.88 -16.06
C GLU A 60 0.18 -10.64 -15.41
N MET A 61 -0.58 -9.91 -14.60
CA MET A 61 -0.06 -8.80 -13.79
C MET A 61 1.07 -9.28 -12.88
N PHE A 62 0.88 -10.42 -12.22
CA PHE A 62 1.86 -11.03 -11.36
C PHE A 62 3.17 -11.32 -12.09
N ARG A 63 3.11 -11.89 -13.30
CA ARG A 63 4.27 -12.16 -14.14
C ARG A 63 4.99 -10.87 -14.53
N LYS A 64 4.26 -9.86 -14.98
CA LYS A 64 4.82 -8.55 -15.34
C LYS A 64 5.52 -7.90 -14.17
N TRP A 65 4.87 -7.83 -13.01
CA TRP A 65 5.48 -7.28 -11.80
C TRP A 65 6.77 -8.00 -11.42
N ARG A 66 6.81 -9.32 -11.54
CA ARG A 66 8.04 -10.09 -11.30
C ARG A 66 9.16 -9.74 -12.28
N MET A 67 8.83 -9.59 -13.55
CA MET A 67 9.80 -9.24 -14.59
C MET A 67 10.41 -7.84 -14.40
N TYR A 68 9.65 -6.91 -13.85
CA TYR A 68 10.11 -5.55 -13.57
C TYR A 68 10.81 -5.38 -12.20
N GLY A 69 11.27 -6.45 -11.61
CA GLY A 69 12.06 -6.41 -10.37
C GLY A 69 11.23 -6.35 -9.10
N GLN A 70 9.94 -6.64 -9.15
CA GLN A 70 9.05 -6.72 -7.99
C GLN A 70 9.04 -5.44 -7.14
N PRO A 71 8.88 -4.24 -7.71
CA PRO A 71 8.99 -3.00 -6.97
C PRO A 71 7.92 -2.90 -5.88
N LYS A 72 8.33 -2.38 -4.73
CA LYS A 72 7.50 -2.22 -3.54
C LYS A 72 7.66 -0.80 -2.99
N VAL A 73 6.56 -0.23 -2.52
CA VAL A 73 6.54 1.10 -1.91
C VAL A 73 5.83 1.01 -0.57
N VAL A 74 6.42 1.63 0.46
CA VAL A 74 5.82 1.72 1.79
C VAL A 74 5.44 3.17 2.06
N VAL A 75 4.18 3.39 2.41
CA VAL A 75 3.62 4.69 2.78
C VAL A 75 2.95 4.61 4.15
N LYS A 76 2.63 5.74 4.75
CA LYS A 76 2.05 5.82 6.08
C LYS A 76 0.64 6.41 6.04
N THR A 77 -0.18 6.00 6.99
CA THR A 77 -1.47 6.62 7.31
C THR A 77 -1.57 6.86 8.81
N GLU A 78 -2.37 7.84 9.22
CA GLU A 78 -2.38 8.32 10.60
C GLU A 78 -3.47 7.65 11.47
N SER A 79 -4.36 6.84 10.90
CA SER A 79 -5.43 6.19 11.66
C SER A 79 -5.87 4.87 11.05
N GLU A 80 -6.53 4.04 11.86
CA GLU A 80 -7.19 2.82 11.38
C GLU A 80 -8.31 3.11 10.41
N GLU A 81 -9.09 4.16 10.69
CA GLU A 81 -10.21 4.55 9.83
C GLU A 81 -9.74 4.89 8.42
N SER A 82 -8.68 5.69 8.29
CA SER A 82 -8.12 6.02 6.98
C SER A 82 -7.54 4.80 6.27
N LEU A 83 -6.94 3.86 7.01
CA LEU A 83 -6.46 2.60 6.45
C LEU A 83 -7.61 1.74 5.91
N LEU A 84 -8.69 1.62 6.67
CA LEU A 84 -9.88 0.85 6.27
C LEU A 84 -10.61 1.50 5.10
N GLN A 85 -10.64 2.83 5.04
CA GLN A 85 -11.19 3.55 3.89
C GLN A 85 -10.40 3.25 2.62
N LEU A 86 -9.06 3.33 2.67
CA LEU A 86 -8.19 2.95 1.55
C LEU A 86 -8.41 1.51 1.09
N ALA A 87 -8.65 0.59 2.03
CA ALA A 87 -8.97 -0.79 1.71
C ALA A 87 -10.31 -0.93 0.97
N ARG A 88 -11.34 -0.18 1.40
CA ARG A 88 -12.64 -0.16 0.73
C ARG A 88 -12.54 0.41 -0.68
N GLU A 89 -11.83 1.53 -0.84
CA GLU A 89 -11.60 2.16 -2.14
C GLU A 89 -10.85 1.22 -3.10
N ALA A 90 -9.80 0.56 -2.61
CA ALA A 90 -9.07 -0.41 -3.41
C ALA A 90 -9.97 -1.55 -3.91
N ARG A 91 -10.80 -2.09 -3.02
CA ARG A 91 -11.75 -3.17 -3.37
C ARG A 91 -12.83 -2.72 -4.34
N SER A 92 -13.32 -1.49 -4.21
CA SER A 92 -14.30 -0.93 -5.15
C SER A 92 -13.76 -0.78 -6.57
N LEU A 93 -12.43 -0.66 -6.70
CA LEU A 93 -11.72 -0.65 -7.99
C LEU A 93 -11.34 -2.06 -8.49
N GLY A 94 -11.84 -3.11 -7.84
CA GLY A 94 -11.52 -4.50 -8.19
C GLY A 94 -10.10 -4.93 -7.78
N LEU A 95 -9.42 -4.15 -6.95
CA LEU A 95 -8.06 -4.45 -6.52
C LEU A 95 -8.08 -5.31 -5.26
N ASN A 96 -7.22 -6.31 -5.22
CA ASN A 96 -7.09 -7.19 -4.07
C ASN A 96 -6.36 -6.47 -2.94
N ALA A 97 -7.07 -6.16 -1.85
CA ALA A 97 -6.55 -5.46 -0.70
C ALA A 97 -6.49 -6.39 0.51
N SER A 98 -5.29 -6.68 0.99
CA SER A 98 -5.03 -7.55 2.13
C SER A 98 -4.74 -6.72 3.38
N LEU A 99 -5.49 -6.95 4.45
CA LEU A 99 -5.29 -6.31 5.75
C LEU A 99 -4.53 -7.25 6.69
N VAL A 100 -3.45 -6.76 7.27
CA VAL A 100 -2.68 -7.48 8.30
C VAL A 100 -3.15 -7.03 9.68
N LYS A 101 -3.48 -8.01 10.52
CA LYS A 101 -3.84 -7.82 11.92
C LYS A 101 -2.71 -8.26 12.85
N ASP A 102 -2.55 -7.59 13.96
CA ASP A 102 -1.60 -8.03 14.98
C ASP A 102 -2.11 -9.28 15.71
N ALA A 103 -1.20 -10.24 15.92
CA ALA A 103 -1.52 -11.48 16.61
C ALA A 103 -1.63 -11.36 18.15
N GLY A 104 -1.44 -10.15 18.69
CA GLY A 104 -1.54 -9.88 20.12
C GLY A 104 -0.34 -10.30 20.95
N ARG A 105 0.78 -10.60 20.34
CA ARG A 105 2.04 -10.98 21.02
C ARG A 105 2.96 -9.79 21.31
N THR A 106 2.47 -8.59 21.16
CA THR A 106 3.27 -7.37 21.26
C THR A 106 2.54 -6.29 22.09
N GLN A 107 3.13 -5.10 22.20
CA GLN A 107 2.56 -3.96 22.94
C GLN A 107 1.31 -3.33 22.31
N ILE A 108 0.87 -3.81 21.15
CA ILE A 108 -0.31 -3.32 20.42
C ILE A 108 -1.50 -4.21 20.77
N ALA A 109 -2.70 -3.61 20.87
CA ALA A 109 -3.92 -4.35 21.15
C ALA A 109 -4.14 -5.51 20.17
N PRO A 110 -4.46 -6.72 20.66
CA PRO A 110 -4.73 -7.87 19.80
C PRO A 110 -5.80 -7.57 18.75
N GLY A 111 -5.55 -7.99 17.51
CA GLY A 111 -6.50 -7.79 16.41
C GLY A 111 -6.46 -6.41 15.75
N SER A 112 -5.62 -5.49 16.23
CA SER A 112 -5.42 -4.19 15.56
C SER A 112 -4.94 -4.39 14.13
N VAL A 113 -5.57 -3.69 13.19
CA VAL A 113 -5.12 -3.66 11.80
C VAL A 113 -3.87 -2.78 11.71
N THR A 114 -2.78 -3.30 11.18
CA THR A 114 -1.46 -2.65 11.19
C THR A 114 -1.01 -2.16 9.83
N VAL A 115 -1.23 -2.96 8.80
CA VAL A 115 -0.79 -2.69 7.43
C VAL A 115 -1.84 -3.13 6.42
N LEU A 116 -1.99 -2.34 5.37
CA LEU A 116 -2.71 -2.69 4.15
C LEU A 116 -1.70 -3.02 3.05
N GLY A 117 -1.76 -4.22 2.50
CA GLY A 117 -1.03 -4.62 1.30
C GLY A 117 -1.93 -4.58 0.07
N LYS A 118 -1.47 -3.95 -0.99
CA LYS A 118 -2.20 -3.80 -2.25
C LYS A 118 -1.29 -4.08 -3.43
N PRO A 119 -1.59 -5.05 -4.29
CA PRO A 119 -1.01 -5.10 -5.62
C PRO A 119 -1.57 -3.94 -6.44
N ILE A 120 -0.74 -3.28 -7.23
CA ILE A 120 -1.15 -2.18 -8.11
C ILE A 120 -1.06 -2.63 -9.55
N ASP A 121 -2.18 -2.49 -10.25
CA ASP A 121 -2.22 -2.44 -11.70
C ASP A 121 -2.01 -0.99 -12.15
N LEU A 122 -1.14 -0.79 -13.10
CA LEU A 122 -0.82 0.52 -13.68
C LEU A 122 -1.62 0.85 -14.92
N GLY A 123 -2.47 -0.04 -15.38
CA GLY A 123 -3.39 0.21 -16.49
C GLY A 123 -4.66 0.97 -16.09
N GLY A 124 -4.91 1.17 -14.80
CA GLY A 124 -6.07 1.90 -14.29
C GLY A 124 -5.76 3.39 -14.08
N ASN A 125 -6.70 4.26 -14.47
CA ASN A 125 -6.61 5.71 -14.32
C ASN A 125 -6.12 6.11 -12.91
N PRO A 126 -4.94 6.71 -12.77
CA PRO A 126 -4.31 6.99 -11.47
C PRO A 126 -5.03 8.08 -10.65
N SER A 127 -6.03 8.75 -11.22
CA SER A 127 -6.77 9.81 -10.57
C SER A 127 -7.66 9.32 -9.41
N ASN A 128 -7.87 8.02 -9.26
CA ASN A 128 -8.89 7.49 -8.36
C ASN A 128 -8.36 6.99 -7.01
N PHE A 129 -7.04 6.91 -6.79
CA PHE A 129 -6.51 6.46 -5.52
C PHE A 129 -5.58 7.49 -4.87
N LYS A 130 -6.12 8.27 -3.95
CA LYS A 130 -5.37 9.28 -3.19
C LYS A 130 -5.04 8.75 -1.80
N VAL A 131 -3.76 8.57 -1.52
CA VAL A 131 -3.27 8.35 -0.15
C VAL A 131 -2.79 9.69 0.41
N THR A 132 -3.43 10.17 1.45
CA THR A 132 -2.95 11.34 2.17
C THR A 132 -1.83 10.90 3.10
N VAL A 133 -0.61 11.27 2.80
CA VAL A 133 0.54 11.03 3.66
C VAL A 133 0.88 12.33 4.36
N HIS A 134 0.67 12.37 5.67
CA HIS A 134 1.14 13.47 6.50
C HIS A 134 2.59 13.21 6.87
N GLU A 135 3.54 13.75 6.12
CA GLU A 135 4.91 13.92 6.61
C GLU A 135 4.94 15.10 7.57
N LYS A 136 5.01 14.81 8.88
CA LYS A 136 5.50 15.82 9.82
C LYS A 136 7.02 15.84 9.72
N ARG A 137 7.55 16.99 9.36
CA ARG A 137 8.95 17.32 9.52
C ARG A 137 9.35 17.37 10.99
#